data_71492c3673782ae797c6d366ada6064c
#
_entry.id   71492c3673782ae797c6d366ada6064c
#
_cell.length_a   1.000
_cell.length_b   1.000
_cell.length_c   1.000
_cell.angle_alpha   90.00
_cell.angle_beta   90.00
_cell.angle_gamma   90.00
#
_symmetry.space_group_name_H-M   'P 1'
#
loop_
_entity.id
_entity.type
_entity.pdbx_description
1 polymer ?
#
loop_
_entity_poly.entity_id
_entity_poly.type
_entity_poly.pdbx_seq_one_letter_code
_entity_poly.pdbx_strand_id
1 'polypeptide(L)'
;QFNFLTGFRFWDFRLPPRSGLIKGDMILNYLRKWVKNQSFDQLPIPTFIIATDLISGEEIVFDRGPIAEAMRASMSVIAIIEPAHVAGRFLIDGGSVNPVPSQLLADKGMSIILASNVIPGLEQRLHRRELKREGKLPNIVGILTGAMEIMESEIITTRLGPVDVLIQPDIERYSTMEYDK
;
A
#
# COMPACT_ATOMS: atom_id res chain seq x y z
N GLN A 1 -11.55 -3.49 19.00
CA GLN A 1 -12.43 -4.29 18.13
C GLN A 1 -12.91 -3.40 16.99
N PHE A 2 -12.44 -3.68 15.79
CA PHE A 2 -12.89 -3.01 14.56
C PHE A 2 -14.27 -3.59 14.23
N ASN A 3 -15.31 -2.85 14.46
CA ASN A 3 -16.68 -3.30 14.17
C ASN A 3 -17.01 -2.96 12.72
N PHE A 4 -17.49 -3.91 11.90
CA PHE A 4 -17.88 -3.73 10.50
C PHE A 4 -18.81 -2.52 10.29
N LEU A 5 -19.70 -2.23 11.25
CA LEU A 5 -20.58 -1.06 11.22
C LEU A 5 -19.85 0.28 11.46
N THR A 6 -18.71 0.28 12.16
CA THR A 6 -17.85 1.46 12.26
C THR A 6 -16.97 1.63 11.02
N GLY A 7 -16.68 0.55 10.30
CA GLY A 7 -15.98 0.57 9.01
C GLY A 7 -16.72 1.43 7.98
N PHE A 8 -18.03 1.30 7.85
CA PHE A 8 -18.84 2.12 6.90
C PHE A 8 -18.73 3.63 7.14
N ARG A 9 -18.35 4.08 8.33
CA ARG A 9 -18.15 5.50 8.68
C ARG A 9 -16.82 6.07 8.16
N PHE A 10 -15.90 5.21 7.70
CA PHE A 10 -14.59 5.63 7.18
C PHE A 10 -14.55 5.66 5.64
N TRP A 11 -15.63 5.23 4.97
CA TRP A 11 -15.67 5.09 3.52
C TRP A 11 -16.57 6.16 2.91
N ASP A 12 -15.95 7.21 2.39
CA ASP A 12 -16.62 8.26 1.62
C ASP A 12 -16.77 7.79 0.15
N PHE A 13 -17.75 6.90 -0.06
CA PHE A 13 -18.06 6.38 -1.39
C PHE A 13 -18.41 7.50 -2.36
N ARG A 14 -17.87 7.40 -3.57
CA ARG A 14 -18.20 8.30 -4.67
C ARG A 14 -19.19 7.65 -5.61
N LEU A 15 -20.36 8.27 -5.75
CA LEU A 15 -21.41 7.87 -6.67
C LEU A 15 -21.78 9.05 -7.60
N PRO A 16 -21.60 8.93 -8.92
CA PRO A 16 -20.96 7.85 -9.65
C PRO A 16 -19.44 7.83 -9.45
N PRO A 17 -18.79 6.65 -9.52
CA PRO A 17 -17.34 6.56 -9.42
C PRO A 17 -16.67 7.30 -10.58
N ARG A 18 -15.60 8.04 -10.31
CA ARG A 18 -14.78 8.73 -11.32
C ARG A 18 -13.35 8.18 -11.36
N SER A 19 -12.55 8.53 -10.36
CA SER A 19 -11.13 8.16 -10.26
C SER A 19 -10.88 7.05 -9.23
N GLY A 20 -11.92 6.63 -8.50
CA GLY A 20 -11.90 5.59 -7.47
C GLY A 20 -13.31 5.40 -6.90
N LEU A 21 -13.49 4.33 -6.15
CA LEU A 21 -14.74 4.03 -5.44
C LEU A 21 -14.90 4.87 -4.17
N ILE A 22 -13.76 5.25 -3.55
CA ILE A 22 -13.65 5.95 -2.28
C ILE A 22 -12.83 7.21 -2.50
N LYS A 23 -13.30 8.35 -1.99
CA LYS A 23 -12.54 9.61 -2.08
C LYS A 23 -11.29 9.59 -1.20
N GLY A 24 -11.40 9.02 0.01
CA GLY A 24 -10.34 8.94 0.99
C GLY A 24 -10.15 10.18 1.86
N ASP A 25 -11.07 11.15 1.82
CA ASP A 25 -11.03 12.31 2.72
C ASP A 25 -11.25 11.91 4.17
N MET A 26 -12.18 10.96 4.40
CA MET A 26 -12.44 10.44 5.74
C MET A 26 -11.25 9.64 6.27
N ILE A 27 -10.59 8.88 5.39
CA ILE A 27 -9.36 8.17 5.72
C ILE A 27 -8.27 9.17 6.13
N LEU A 28 -8.05 10.22 5.34
CA LEU A 28 -7.09 11.28 5.67
C LEU A 28 -7.38 11.92 7.03
N ASN A 29 -8.65 12.26 7.30
CA ASN A 29 -9.04 12.85 8.57
C ASN A 29 -8.83 11.89 9.75
N TYR A 30 -9.02 10.59 9.55
CA TYR A 30 -8.70 9.57 10.54
C TYR A 30 -7.19 9.49 10.78
N LEU A 31 -6.39 9.42 9.72
CA LEU A 31 -4.93 9.38 9.79
C LEU A 31 -4.37 10.61 10.53
N ARG A 32 -4.87 11.81 10.21
CA ARG A 32 -4.48 13.05 10.90
C ARG A 32 -4.69 12.97 12.42
N LYS A 33 -5.84 12.44 12.84
CA LYS A 33 -6.14 12.23 14.27
C LYS A 33 -5.22 11.17 14.88
N TRP A 34 -4.98 10.07 14.17
CA TRP A 34 -4.17 8.96 14.64
C TRP A 34 -2.71 9.36 14.84
N VAL A 35 -2.11 10.06 13.88
CA VAL A 35 -0.75 10.60 13.99
C VAL A 35 -0.69 11.95 14.70
N LYS A 36 -1.80 12.43 15.30
CA LYS A 36 -1.89 13.71 16.05
C LYS A 36 -1.39 14.92 15.23
N ASN A 37 -1.64 14.94 13.94
CA ASN A 37 -1.14 15.93 12.97
C ASN A 37 0.38 16.12 12.98
N GLN A 38 1.14 15.10 13.36
CA GLN A 38 2.61 15.18 13.37
C GLN A 38 3.17 15.28 11.96
N SER A 39 4.34 15.93 11.89
CA SER A 39 5.21 15.96 10.72
C SER A 39 6.38 14.99 10.91
N PHE A 40 7.06 14.64 9.81
CA PHE A 40 8.20 13.70 9.82
C PHE A 40 9.35 14.16 10.75
N ASP A 41 9.60 15.47 10.84
CA ASP A 41 10.63 16.07 11.70
C ASP A 41 10.36 15.88 13.21
N GLN A 42 9.13 15.54 13.59
CA GLN A 42 8.74 15.27 14.97
C GLN A 42 8.86 13.79 15.33
N LEU A 43 9.24 12.93 14.39
CA LEU A 43 9.39 11.51 14.66
C LEU A 43 10.75 11.21 15.28
N PRO A 44 10.81 10.33 16.32
CA PRO A 44 12.07 9.95 16.96
C PRO A 44 12.98 9.07 16.08
N ILE A 45 12.40 8.47 15.06
CA ILE A 45 13.10 7.58 14.11
C ILE A 45 12.89 8.15 12.71
N PRO A 46 13.96 8.35 11.91
CA PRO A 46 13.82 8.74 10.51
C PRO A 46 12.89 7.77 9.77
N THR A 47 11.87 8.32 9.17
CA THR A 47 10.81 7.53 8.52
C THR A 47 10.65 8.01 7.08
N PHE A 48 10.43 7.06 6.17
CA PHE A 48 10.18 7.33 4.76
C PHE A 48 8.87 6.67 4.36
N ILE A 49 8.06 7.37 3.59
CA ILE A 49 6.83 6.82 3.01
C ILE A 49 6.92 7.01 1.50
N ILE A 50 6.58 5.96 0.76
CA ILE A 50 6.68 5.94 -0.70
C ILE A 50 5.29 6.04 -1.32
N ALA A 51 5.17 6.84 -2.35
CA ALA A 51 4.03 6.87 -3.26
C ALA A 51 4.52 6.89 -4.71
N THR A 52 3.62 6.70 -5.65
CA THR A 52 3.91 6.74 -7.08
C THR A 52 3.16 7.91 -7.72
N ASP A 53 3.84 8.73 -8.51
CA ASP A 53 3.18 9.73 -9.35
C ASP A 53 2.46 9.01 -10.50
N LEU A 54 1.13 9.13 -10.54
CA LEU A 54 0.29 8.44 -11.53
C LEU A 54 0.61 8.85 -12.99
N ILE A 55 1.10 10.05 -13.19
CA ILE A 55 1.33 10.60 -14.54
C ILE A 55 2.71 10.23 -15.07
N SER A 56 3.74 10.37 -14.22
CA SER A 56 5.14 10.13 -14.64
C SER A 56 5.62 8.70 -14.34
N GLY A 57 4.98 7.99 -13.41
CA GLY A 57 5.48 6.73 -12.86
C GLY A 57 6.68 6.91 -11.92
N GLU A 58 7.00 8.14 -11.54
CA GLU A 58 8.12 8.45 -10.65
C GLU A 58 7.81 7.98 -9.22
N GLU A 59 8.81 7.39 -8.55
CA GLU A 59 8.77 7.12 -7.13
C GLU A 59 8.89 8.42 -6.34
N ILE A 60 7.92 8.69 -5.48
CA ILE A 60 7.89 9.85 -4.61
C ILE A 60 8.18 9.42 -3.19
N VAL A 61 9.30 9.88 -2.65
CA VAL A 61 9.72 9.62 -1.26
C VAL A 61 9.34 10.78 -0.37
N PHE A 62 8.48 10.54 0.59
CA PHE A 62 8.15 11.49 1.64
C PHE A 62 9.09 11.29 2.84
N ASP A 63 9.84 12.33 3.21
CA ASP A 63 10.71 12.40 4.38
C ASP A 63 10.48 13.67 5.22
N ARG A 64 9.52 14.49 4.79
CA ARG A 64 9.19 15.79 5.43
C ARG A 64 7.72 16.14 5.23
N GLY A 65 7.27 17.14 5.98
CA GLY A 65 5.87 17.59 5.94
C GLY A 65 4.93 16.70 6.74
N PRO A 66 3.61 16.84 6.55
CA PRO A 66 2.61 16.10 7.32
C PRO A 66 2.61 14.59 6.99
N ILE A 67 2.69 13.75 8.02
CA ILE A 67 2.74 12.27 7.86
C ILE A 67 1.43 11.73 7.29
N ALA A 68 0.30 12.27 7.73
CA ALA A 68 -1.01 11.76 7.32
C ALA A 68 -1.25 11.87 5.81
N GLU A 69 -0.78 12.94 5.18
CA GLU A 69 -0.86 13.16 3.75
C GLU A 69 0.00 12.16 2.97
N ALA A 70 1.21 11.89 3.45
CA ALA A 70 2.08 10.88 2.89
C ALA A 70 1.47 9.48 3.01
N MET A 71 0.94 9.13 4.19
CA MET A 71 0.22 7.86 4.41
C MET A 71 -0.98 7.74 3.47
N ARG A 72 -1.78 8.82 3.34
CA ARG A 72 -2.95 8.84 2.46
C ARG A 72 -2.55 8.66 0.99
N ALA A 73 -1.44 9.24 0.56
CA ALA A 73 -0.92 9.05 -0.79
C ALA A 73 -0.47 7.59 -1.00
N SER A 74 0.35 7.06 -0.09
CA SER A 74 0.89 5.70 -0.15
C SER A 74 -0.17 4.60 -0.15
N MET A 75 -1.33 4.83 0.45
CA MET A 75 -2.43 3.87 0.49
C MET A 75 -3.51 4.07 -0.59
N SER A 76 -3.26 4.89 -1.60
CA SER A 76 -4.19 5.14 -2.70
C SER A 76 -4.20 3.98 -3.69
N VAL A 77 -4.80 2.86 -3.29
CA VAL A 77 -4.89 1.65 -4.12
C VAL A 77 -5.68 1.95 -5.39
N ILE A 78 -5.09 1.59 -6.53
CA ILE A 78 -5.63 1.86 -7.88
C ILE A 78 -7.07 1.38 -8.00
N ALA A 79 -7.93 2.22 -8.56
CA ALA A 79 -9.36 2.01 -8.76
C ALA A 79 -10.21 1.91 -7.49
N ILE A 80 -9.64 1.68 -6.32
CA ILE A 80 -10.35 1.58 -5.04
C ILE A 80 -10.40 2.96 -4.38
N ILE A 81 -9.25 3.58 -4.16
CA ILE A 81 -9.14 4.89 -3.49
C ILE A 81 -8.68 5.91 -4.52
N GLU A 82 -9.35 7.06 -4.57
CA GLU A 82 -8.95 8.14 -5.50
C GLU A 82 -7.48 8.54 -5.25
N PRO A 83 -6.70 8.83 -6.32
CA PRO A 83 -5.35 9.34 -6.18
C PRO A 83 -5.28 10.54 -5.23
N ALA A 84 -4.30 10.57 -4.36
CA ALA A 84 -4.09 11.73 -3.49
C ALA A 84 -3.51 12.88 -4.30
N HIS A 85 -4.03 14.10 -4.09
CA HIS A 85 -3.47 15.29 -4.73
C HIS A 85 -2.55 16.01 -3.75
N VAL A 86 -1.23 15.89 -3.97
CA VAL A 86 -0.19 16.49 -3.10
C VAL A 86 0.80 17.24 -3.97
N ALA A 87 1.06 18.50 -3.61
CA ALA A 87 2.04 19.36 -4.31
C ALA A 87 1.87 19.39 -5.84
N GLY A 88 0.63 19.41 -6.33
CA GLY A 88 0.31 19.45 -7.76
C GLY A 88 0.42 18.10 -8.48
N ARG A 89 0.72 17.01 -7.79
CA ARG A 89 0.84 15.64 -8.33
C ARG A 89 -0.36 14.78 -7.93
N PHE A 90 -0.73 13.84 -8.78
CA PHE A 90 -1.68 12.78 -8.47
C PHE A 90 -0.93 11.53 -8.06
N LEU A 91 -1.04 11.17 -6.79
CA LEU A 91 -0.25 10.10 -6.19
C LEU A 91 -1.12 8.87 -5.90
N ILE A 92 -0.58 7.71 -6.23
CA ILE A 92 -1.14 6.38 -5.96
C ILE A 92 -0.19 5.59 -5.07
N ASP A 93 -0.58 4.37 -4.74
CA ASP A 93 0.18 3.42 -3.92
C ASP A 93 1.64 3.28 -4.38
N GLY A 94 2.56 3.36 -3.43
CA GLY A 94 3.99 3.21 -3.68
C GLY A 94 4.38 1.81 -4.16
N GLY A 95 3.62 0.79 -3.79
CA GLY A 95 3.80 -0.59 -4.25
C GLY A 95 3.73 -0.75 -5.76
N SER A 96 3.08 0.20 -6.45
CA SER A 96 3.00 0.21 -7.92
C SER A 96 4.36 0.29 -8.63
N VAL A 97 5.40 0.82 -7.98
CA VAL A 97 6.77 0.92 -8.53
C VAL A 97 7.85 0.36 -7.61
N ASN A 98 7.64 0.39 -6.28
CA ASN A 98 8.62 -0.09 -5.31
C ASN A 98 7.93 -0.66 -4.05
N PRO A 99 7.47 -1.92 -4.12
CA PRO A 99 6.75 -2.54 -3.00
C PRO A 99 7.59 -2.77 -1.75
N VAL A 100 8.90 -2.98 -1.92
CA VAL A 100 9.88 -3.20 -0.83
C VAL A 100 11.07 -2.28 -1.04
N PRO A 101 11.05 -1.03 -0.54
CA PRO A 101 11.99 0.03 -0.87
C PRO A 101 13.34 -0.09 -0.15
N SER A 102 13.97 -1.26 -0.18
CA SER A 102 15.25 -1.52 0.50
C SER A 102 16.41 -0.73 -0.08
N GLN A 103 16.41 -0.48 -1.41
CA GLN A 103 17.44 0.35 -2.05
C GLN A 103 17.48 1.77 -1.47
N LEU A 104 16.32 2.35 -1.14
CA LEU A 104 16.27 3.67 -0.51
C LEU A 104 17.07 3.71 0.81
N LEU A 105 16.98 2.66 1.63
CA LEU A 105 17.72 2.59 2.89
C LEU A 105 19.22 2.40 2.65
N ALA A 106 19.61 1.64 1.64
CA ALA A 106 21.01 1.51 1.23
C ALA A 106 21.59 2.85 0.77
N ASP A 107 20.85 3.61 -0.04
CA ASP A 107 21.24 4.93 -0.53
C ASP A 107 21.33 5.97 0.62
N LYS A 108 20.59 5.75 1.71
CA LYS A 108 20.70 6.52 2.97
C LYS A 108 21.85 6.06 3.88
N GLY A 109 22.64 5.07 3.46
CA GLY A 109 23.83 4.61 4.18
C GLY A 109 23.54 3.65 5.34
N MET A 110 22.39 2.97 5.34
CA MET A 110 22.08 1.96 6.36
C MET A 110 22.98 0.74 6.18
N SER A 111 23.63 0.30 7.26
CA SER A 111 24.57 -0.81 7.24
C SER A 111 23.89 -2.17 7.35
N ILE A 112 22.70 -2.23 7.91
CA ILE A 112 21.88 -3.44 8.06
C ILE A 112 20.46 -3.11 7.62
N ILE A 113 19.92 -3.88 6.70
CA ILE A 113 18.59 -3.69 6.12
C ILE A 113 17.75 -4.94 6.36
N LEU A 114 16.70 -4.79 7.15
CA LEU A 114 15.70 -5.81 7.37
C LEU A 114 14.45 -5.45 6.54
N ALA A 115 13.99 -6.35 5.69
CA ALA A 115 12.80 -6.16 4.90
C ALA A 115 11.72 -7.17 5.28
N SER A 116 10.48 -6.73 5.35
CA SER A 116 9.30 -7.61 5.49
C SER A 116 8.46 -7.51 4.21
N ASN A 117 8.41 -8.61 3.45
CA ASN A 117 7.61 -8.69 2.23
C ASN A 117 6.32 -9.45 2.52
N VAL A 118 5.20 -8.74 2.45
CA VAL A 118 3.84 -9.31 2.64
C VAL A 118 3.10 -9.53 1.31
N ILE A 119 3.79 -9.34 0.17
CA ILE A 119 3.21 -9.62 -1.14
C ILE A 119 3.46 -11.08 -1.49
N PRO A 120 2.40 -11.87 -1.72
CA PRO A 120 2.55 -13.30 -1.95
C PRO A 120 3.30 -13.58 -3.24
N GLY A 121 4.35 -14.40 -3.17
CA GLY A 121 5.05 -14.95 -4.31
C GLY A 121 4.20 -15.94 -5.12
N LEU A 122 4.74 -16.43 -6.25
CA LEU A 122 4.02 -17.35 -7.13
C LEU A 122 3.58 -18.63 -6.40
N GLU A 123 4.45 -19.26 -5.62
CA GLU A 123 4.14 -20.49 -4.88
C GLU A 123 3.00 -20.29 -3.90
N GLN A 124 3.03 -19.22 -3.11
CA GLN A 124 1.97 -18.87 -2.17
C GLN A 124 0.64 -18.60 -2.88
N ARG A 125 0.67 -17.94 -4.05
CA ARG A 125 -0.54 -17.71 -4.86
C ARG A 125 -1.12 -19.01 -5.40
N LEU A 126 -0.28 -19.93 -5.85
CA LEU A 126 -0.71 -21.25 -6.33
C LEU A 126 -1.35 -22.07 -5.20
N HIS A 127 -0.70 -22.10 -4.03
CA HIS A 127 -1.24 -22.80 -2.86
C HIS A 127 -2.56 -22.20 -2.38
N ARG A 128 -2.68 -20.86 -2.35
CA ARG A 128 -3.95 -20.16 -2.04
C ARG A 128 -5.06 -20.55 -3.04
N ARG A 129 -4.73 -20.73 -4.32
CA ARG A 129 -5.69 -21.17 -5.35
C ARG A 129 -6.18 -22.59 -5.11
N GLU A 130 -5.28 -23.50 -4.72
CA GLU A 130 -5.64 -24.88 -4.37
C GLU A 130 -6.54 -24.94 -3.15
N LEU A 131 -6.27 -24.15 -2.10
CA LEU A 131 -7.07 -24.07 -0.90
C LEU A 131 -8.48 -23.52 -1.16
N LYS A 132 -8.60 -22.51 -2.04
CA LYS A 132 -9.89 -21.85 -2.33
C LYS A 132 -10.81 -22.60 -3.29
N ARG A 133 -10.41 -23.70 -3.90
CA ARG A 133 -11.18 -24.63 -4.78
C ARG A 133 -12.46 -24.12 -5.48
N GLU A 134 -12.73 -22.83 -5.46
CA GLU A 134 -13.90 -22.23 -6.06
C GLU A 134 -13.57 -21.75 -7.47
N GLY A 135 -14.00 -22.50 -8.48
CA GLY A 135 -13.87 -22.14 -9.90
C GLY A 135 -14.71 -20.92 -10.32
N LYS A 136 -15.01 -20.00 -9.39
CA LYS A 136 -15.74 -18.76 -9.68
C LYS A 136 -14.76 -17.66 -10.05
N LEU A 137 -15.06 -16.96 -11.14
CA LEU A 137 -14.36 -15.74 -11.52
C LEU A 137 -14.48 -14.70 -10.39
N PRO A 138 -13.35 -14.05 -10.00
CA PRO A 138 -13.40 -12.92 -9.10
C PRO A 138 -14.24 -11.78 -9.68
N ASN A 139 -14.76 -10.91 -8.82
CA ASN A 139 -15.36 -9.65 -9.27
C ASN A 139 -14.26 -8.71 -9.82
N ILE A 140 -14.67 -7.61 -10.43
CA ILE A 140 -13.74 -6.67 -11.08
C ILE A 140 -12.67 -6.13 -10.13
N VAL A 141 -13.01 -5.88 -8.87
CA VAL A 141 -12.07 -5.45 -7.83
C VAL A 141 -11.04 -6.56 -7.55
N GLY A 142 -11.52 -7.79 -7.40
CA GLY A 142 -10.64 -8.95 -7.20
C GLY A 142 -9.72 -9.26 -8.39
N ILE A 143 -10.16 -8.96 -9.62
CA ILE A 143 -9.32 -9.07 -10.82
C ILE A 143 -8.23 -8.00 -10.79
N LEU A 144 -8.60 -6.74 -10.50
CA LEU A 144 -7.64 -5.64 -10.45
C LEU A 144 -6.60 -5.82 -9.34
N THR A 145 -7.04 -6.15 -8.13
CA THR A 145 -6.11 -6.39 -7.01
C THR A 145 -5.21 -7.60 -7.26
N GLY A 146 -5.73 -8.67 -7.84
CA GLY A 146 -4.92 -9.83 -8.22
C GLY A 146 -3.90 -9.53 -9.31
N ALA A 147 -4.25 -8.70 -10.29
CA ALA A 147 -3.31 -8.24 -11.31
C ALA A 147 -2.20 -7.35 -10.69
N MET A 148 -2.54 -6.48 -9.75
CA MET A 148 -1.57 -5.67 -9.01
C MET A 148 -0.61 -6.55 -8.19
N GLU A 149 -1.12 -7.52 -7.42
CA GLU A 149 -0.28 -8.46 -6.67
C GLU A 149 0.71 -9.21 -7.57
N ILE A 150 0.31 -9.56 -8.80
CA ILE A 150 1.20 -10.20 -9.78
C ILE A 150 2.31 -9.24 -10.21
N MET A 151 1.95 -8.01 -10.59
CA MET A 151 2.92 -7.00 -11.02
C MET A 151 3.89 -6.62 -9.91
N GLU A 152 3.41 -6.42 -8.70
CA GLU A 152 4.23 -6.11 -7.52
C GLU A 152 5.20 -7.23 -7.20
N SER A 153 4.75 -8.49 -7.28
CA SER A 153 5.62 -9.66 -7.08
C SER A 153 6.76 -9.72 -8.12
N GLU A 154 6.48 -9.40 -9.37
CA GLU A 154 7.50 -9.33 -10.43
C GLU A 154 8.47 -8.16 -10.19
N ILE A 155 7.97 -7.02 -9.75
CA ILE A 155 8.81 -5.86 -9.39
C ILE A 155 9.76 -6.24 -8.24
N ILE A 156 9.27 -6.91 -7.20
CA ILE A 156 10.12 -7.36 -6.09
C ILE A 156 11.22 -8.30 -6.59
N THR A 157 10.86 -9.27 -7.43
CA THR A 157 11.82 -10.24 -7.97
C THR A 157 12.93 -9.57 -8.77
N THR A 158 12.62 -8.48 -9.47
CA THR A 158 13.56 -7.82 -10.39
C THR A 158 14.26 -6.60 -9.81
N ARG A 159 13.67 -5.94 -8.80
CA ARG A 159 14.12 -4.64 -8.28
C ARG A 159 14.40 -4.61 -6.77
N LEU A 160 14.32 -5.75 -6.08
CA LEU A 160 14.67 -5.78 -4.66
C LEU A 160 16.12 -5.31 -4.49
N GLY A 161 16.32 -4.24 -3.75
CA GLY A 161 17.64 -3.73 -3.39
C GLY A 161 18.35 -4.62 -2.37
N PRO A 162 19.49 -4.18 -1.81
CA PRO A 162 20.20 -4.91 -0.78
C PRO A 162 19.31 -5.16 0.43
N VAL A 163 19.32 -6.41 0.93
CA VAL A 163 18.59 -6.83 2.14
C VAL A 163 19.44 -7.86 2.86
N ASP A 164 19.75 -7.63 4.14
CA ASP A 164 20.47 -8.57 4.97
C ASP A 164 19.55 -9.66 5.52
N VAL A 165 18.30 -9.30 5.85
CA VAL A 165 17.27 -10.25 6.29
C VAL A 165 15.94 -9.94 5.61
N LEU A 166 15.49 -10.89 4.80
CA LEU A 166 14.14 -10.83 4.19
C LEU A 166 13.17 -11.71 4.98
N ILE A 167 12.16 -11.07 5.56
CA ILE A 167 11.08 -11.75 6.27
C ILE A 167 9.90 -11.90 5.31
N GLN A 168 9.47 -13.13 5.11
CA GLN A 168 8.29 -13.44 4.31
C GLN A 168 7.28 -14.19 5.19
N PRO A 169 6.35 -13.46 5.85
CA PRO A 169 5.37 -14.09 6.72
C PRO A 169 4.44 -14.99 5.90
N ASP A 170 4.01 -16.09 6.52
CA ASP A 170 2.97 -16.95 5.96
C ASP A 170 1.60 -16.25 6.12
N ILE A 171 1.18 -15.62 5.04
CA ILE A 171 -0.12 -14.91 4.96
C ILE A 171 -1.15 -15.65 4.09
N GLU A 172 -0.90 -16.90 3.74
CA GLU A 172 -1.74 -17.67 2.81
C GLU A 172 -3.19 -17.80 3.27
N ARG A 173 -3.40 -17.79 4.59
CA ARG A 173 -4.71 -17.91 5.23
C ARG A 173 -5.51 -16.61 5.27
N TYR A 174 -4.89 -15.47 4.96
CA TYR A 174 -5.54 -14.17 5.05
C TYR A 174 -5.85 -13.62 3.66
N SER A 175 -6.99 -12.98 3.53
CA SER A 175 -7.34 -12.21 2.34
C SER A 175 -7.03 -10.74 2.57
N THR A 176 -6.69 -10.01 1.51
CA THR A 176 -6.42 -8.56 1.54
C THR A 176 -7.57 -7.74 2.16
N MET A 177 -8.77 -8.32 2.24
CA MET A 177 -9.97 -7.67 2.80
C MET A 177 -10.39 -8.22 4.18
N GLU A 178 -9.61 -9.10 4.80
CA GLU A 178 -9.88 -9.66 6.12
C GLU A 178 -9.13 -8.88 7.20
N TYR A 179 -9.78 -7.83 7.74
CA TYR A 179 -9.20 -6.96 8.77
C TYR A 179 -9.60 -7.31 10.22
N ASP A 180 -10.37 -8.39 10.41
CA ASP A 180 -11.02 -8.74 11.68
C ASP A 180 -10.51 -10.05 12.31
N LYS A 181 -9.44 -10.62 11.76
CA LYS A 181 -8.81 -11.87 12.26
C LYS A 181 -7.44 -11.63 12.85
#